data_cfc5fe28e6141166d2dceeb6ee0ab053
#
_entry.id   cfc5fe28e6141166d2dceeb6ee0ab053
#
_cell.length_a   1.000
_cell.length_b   1.000
_cell.length_c   1.000
_cell.angle_alpha   90.00
_cell.angle_beta   90.00
_cell.angle_gamma   90.00
#
_symmetry.space_group_name_H-M   'P 1'
#
loop_
_entity.id
_entity.type
_entity.pdbx_description
1 polymer ?
#
loop_
_entity_poly.entity_id
_entity_poly.type
_entity_poly.pdbx_seq_one_letter_code
_entity_poly.pdbx_strand_id
1 'polypeptide(L)'
;MNFRQRATETVHIVARITGKDYGHVWSMFYYELQTRSGIDLNLMLLRERRTAQFLKKRKSEIRKLTMLYVISNDTYLTMVANKILDTWAMKLLIKI
;
A
#
# COMPACT_ATOMS: atom_id res chain seq x y z
N MET A 1 4.57 9.97 12.39
CA MET A 1 4.44 8.64 11.75
C MET A 1 4.33 8.82 10.24
N ASN A 2 5.16 8.13 9.46
CA ASN A 2 5.08 8.21 8.01
C ASN A 2 3.98 7.28 7.47
N PHE A 3 3.66 7.44 6.19
CA PHE A 3 2.60 6.64 5.55
C PHE A 3 2.84 5.14 5.65
N ARG A 4 4.07 4.68 5.45
CA ARG A 4 4.40 3.25 5.48
C ARG A 4 4.14 2.64 6.84
N GLN A 5 4.54 3.34 7.90
CA GLN A 5 4.28 2.89 9.29
C GLN A 5 2.80 2.88 9.57
N ARG A 6 2.08 3.93 9.17
CA ARG A 6 0.63 4.03 9.38
C ARG A 6 -0.12 2.90 8.69
N ALA A 7 0.22 2.63 7.42
CA ALA A 7 -0.42 1.56 6.66
C ALA A 7 -0.17 0.20 7.30
N THR A 8 1.08 -0.08 7.69
CA THR A 8 1.46 -1.34 8.32
C THR A 8 0.71 -1.54 9.64
N GLU A 9 0.67 -0.53 10.50
CA GLU A 9 -0.04 -0.61 11.77
C GLU A 9 -1.54 -0.82 11.58
N THR A 10 -2.15 -0.09 10.65
CA THR A 10 -3.58 -0.22 10.37
C THR A 10 -3.91 -1.62 9.86
N VAL A 11 -3.12 -2.16 8.94
CA VAL A 11 -3.30 -3.52 8.43
C VAL A 11 -3.19 -4.54 9.56
N HIS A 12 -2.21 -4.40 10.45
CA HIS A 12 -2.03 -5.30 11.59
C HIS A 12 -3.24 -5.26 12.53
N ILE A 13 -3.76 -4.08 12.81
CA ILE A 13 -4.93 -3.91 13.67
C ILE A 13 -6.17 -4.55 13.03
N VAL A 14 -6.41 -4.28 11.75
CA VAL A 14 -7.54 -4.85 11.01
C VAL A 14 -7.45 -6.37 10.96
N ALA A 15 -6.28 -6.92 10.68
CA ALA A 15 -6.07 -8.37 10.67
C ALA A 15 -6.39 -9.00 12.03
N ARG A 16 -5.93 -8.36 13.10
CA ARG A 16 -6.18 -8.84 14.47
C ARG A 16 -7.66 -8.81 14.82
N ILE A 17 -8.35 -7.72 14.52
CA ILE A 17 -9.77 -7.55 14.88
C ILE A 17 -10.66 -8.46 14.04
N THR A 18 -10.36 -8.62 12.75
CA THR A 18 -11.19 -9.43 11.82
C THR A 18 -10.84 -10.90 11.83
N GLY A 19 -9.71 -11.29 12.42
CA GLY A 19 -9.21 -12.66 12.37
C GLY A 19 -8.68 -13.11 11.03
N LYS A 20 -8.51 -12.18 10.09
CA LYS A 20 -7.95 -12.47 8.76
C LYS A 20 -6.43 -12.39 8.80
N ASP A 21 -5.74 -13.11 7.89
CA ASP A 21 -4.29 -13.02 7.84
C ASP A 21 -3.83 -11.71 7.17
N TYR A 22 -2.59 -11.32 7.44
CA TYR A 22 -2.03 -10.06 6.96
C TYR A 22 -2.02 -9.95 5.44
N GLY A 23 -1.67 -11.04 4.75
CA GLY A 23 -1.64 -11.05 3.29
C GLY A 23 -3.00 -10.75 2.69
N HIS A 24 -4.06 -11.30 3.27
CA HIS A 24 -5.42 -11.04 2.82
C HIS A 24 -5.80 -9.58 3.03
N VAL A 25 -5.50 -9.01 4.19
CA VAL A 25 -5.81 -7.60 4.49
C VAL A 25 -5.03 -6.67 3.58
N TRP A 26 -3.74 -6.95 3.32
CA TRP A 26 -2.96 -6.18 2.35
C TRP A 26 -3.56 -6.24 0.95
N SER A 27 -4.02 -7.41 0.52
CA SER A 27 -4.67 -7.58 -0.78
C SER A 27 -5.95 -6.73 -0.88
N MET A 28 -6.75 -6.71 0.18
CA MET A 28 -7.95 -5.87 0.25
C MET A 28 -7.60 -4.38 0.15
N PHE A 29 -6.55 -3.96 0.84
CA PHE A 29 -6.09 -2.58 0.83
C PHE A 29 -5.64 -2.16 -0.58
N TYR A 30 -4.81 -2.97 -1.23
CA TYR A 30 -4.33 -2.67 -2.59
C TYR A 30 -5.46 -2.68 -3.60
N TYR A 31 -6.40 -3.61 -3.48
CA TYR A 31 -7.57 -3.65 -4.35
C TYR A 31 -8.41 -2.38 -4.23
N GLU A 32 -8.68 -1.96 -3.02
CA GLU A 32 -9.45 -0.73 -2.78
C GLU A 32 -8.71 0.50 -3.30
N LEU A 33 -7.39 0.56 -3.09
CA LEU A 33 -6.56 1.66 -3.59
C LEU A 33 -6.58 1.72 -5.11
N GLN A 34 -6.45 0.57 -5.78
CA GLN A 34 -6.51 0.50 -7.23
C GLN A 34 -7.88 0.93 -7.76
N THR A 35 -8.94 0.48 -7.12
CA THR A 35 -10.31 0.82 -7.51
C THR A 35 -10.58 2.32 -7.36
N ARG A 36 -10.19 2.92 -6.23
CA ARG A 36 -10.44 4.33 -5.96
C ARG A 36 -9.55 5.27 -6.77
N SER A 37 -8.28 4.89 -6.96
CA SER A 37 -7.33 5.74 -7.69
C SER A 37 -7.45 5.61 -9.20
N GLY A 38 -7.99 4.50 -9.69
CA GLY A 38 -8.01 4.18 -11.11
C GLY A 38 -6.65 3.81 -11.68
N ILE A 39 -5.65 3.55 -10.82
CA ILE A 39 -4.29 3.23 -11.23
C ILE A 39 -4.06 1.73 -11.06
N ASP A 40 -3.52 1.08 -12.10
CA ASP A 40 -3.09 -0.31 -12.02
C ASP A 40 -1.76 -0.37 -11.25
N LEU A 41 -1.82 -0.77 -9.98
CA LEU A 41 -0.66 -0.78 -9.10
C LEU A 41 0.40 -1.78 -9.54
N ASN A 42 -0.01 -2.94 -10.06
CA ASN A 42 0.93 -3.95 -10.53
C ASN A 42 1.70 -3.44 -11.75
N LEU A 43 1.01 -2.79 -12.67
CA LEU A 43 1.65 -2.20 -13.85
C LEU A 43 2.62 -1.09 -13.45
N MET A 44 2.23 -0.26 -12.49
CA MET A 44 3.08 0.82 -11.98
C MET A 44 4.37 0.26 -11.37
N LEU A 45 4.25 -0.77 -10.53
CA LEU A 45 5.40 -1.42 -9.91
C LEU A 45 6.31 -2.05 -10.98
N LEU A 46 5.73 -2.70 -11.97
CA LEU A 46 6.49 -3.30 -13.07
C LEU A 46 7.27 -2.24 -13.85
N ARG A 47 6.65 -1.11 -14.13
CA ARG A 47 7.32 0.01 -14.82
C ARG A 47 8.49 0.56 -14.00
N GLU A 48 8.31 0.74 -12.70
CA GLU A 48 9.38 1.22 -11.83
C GLU A 48 10.56 0.25 -11.81
N ARG A 49 10.29 -1.05 -11.72
CA ARG A 49 11.33 -2.08 -11.74
C ARG A 49 12.06 -2.12 -13.07
N ARG A 50 11.35 -2.01 -14.18
CA ARG A 50 11.95 -1.98 -15.54
C ARG A 50 12.82 -0.75 -15.71
N THR A 51 12.36 0.41 -15.26
CA THR A 51 13.14 1.65 -15.32
C THR A 51 14.44 1.51 -14.52
N ALA A 52 14.35 0.94 -13.30
CA ALA A 52 15.53 0.72 -12.48
C ALA A 52 16.52 -0.24 -13.14
N GLN A 53 16.04 -1.29 -13.79
CA GLN A 53 16.89 -2.23 -14.54
C GLN A 53 17.54 -1.54 -15.75
N PHE A 54 16.80 -0.74 -16.47
CA PHE A 54 17.30 0.02 -17.62
C PHE A 54 18.41 0.99 -17.19
N LEU A 55 18.25 1.65 -16.05
CA LEU A 55 19.24 2.56 -15.48
C LEU A 55 20.40 1.83 -14.79
N LYS A 56 20.45 0.50 -14.89
CA LYS A 56 21.49 -0.35 -14.29
C LYS A 56 21.64 -0.14 -12.78
N LYS A 57 20.53 0.04 -12.09
CA LYS A 57 20.53 0.12 -10.63
C LYS A 57 21.01 -1.19 -10.01
N ARG A 58 21.57 -1.12 -8.82
CA ARG A 58 22.02 -2.30 -8.10
C ARG A 58 20.84 -3.20 -7.74
N LYS A 59 21.08 -4.52 -7.66
CA LYS A 59 20.03 -5.48 -7.28
C LYS A 59 19.39 -5.13 -5.95
N SER A 60 20.17 -4.63 -4.99
CA SER A 60 19.63 -4.20 -3.69
C SER A 60 18.67 -3.02 -3.81
N GLU A 61 18.93 -2.09 -4.71
CA GLU A 61 18.04 -0.95 -4.96
C GLU A 61 16.75 -1.39 -5.65
N ILE A 62 16.84 -2.33 -6.59
CA ILE A 62 15.67 -2.88 -7.28
C ILE A 62 14.77 -3.65 -6.30
N ARG A 63 15.37 -4.41 -5.37
CA ARG A 63 14.62 -5.14 -4.35
C ARG A 63 13.84 -4.24 -3.40
N LYS A 64 14.28 -2.99 -3.19
CA LYS A 64 13.56 -2.02 -2.37
C LYS A 64 12.29 -1.49 -3.05
N LEU A 65 12.12 -1.72 -4.35
CA LEU A 65 10.95 -1.29 -5.09
C LEU A 65 9.79 -2.24 -4.82
N THR A 66 9.23 -2.15 -3.63
CA THR A 66 8.02 -2.88 -3.23
C THR A 66 6.79 -2.05 -3.57
N MET A 67 5.61 -2.68 -3.56
CA MET A 67 4.34 -1.97 -3.79
C MET A 67 4.19 -0.79 -2.83
N LEU A 68 4.44 -1.02 -1.55
CA LEU A 68 4.29 0.02 -0.53
C LEU A 68 5.27 1.19 -0.74
N TYR A 69 6.51 0.87 -1.15
CA TYR A 69 7.50 1.89 -1.44
C TYR A 69 7.06 2.76 -2.62
N VAL A 70 6.58 2.15 -3.70
CA VAL A 70 6.12 2.88 -4.89
C VAL A 70 4.93 3.77 -4.56
N ILE A 71 3.98 3.25 -3.78
CA ILE A 71 2.83 4.05 -3.33
C ILE A 71 3.30 5.25 -2.49
N SER A 72 4.24 5.03 -1.57
CA SER A 72 4.70 6.09 -0.66
C SER A 72 5.42 7.22 -1.39
N ASN A 73 5.94 6.97 -2.59
CA ASN A 73 6.61 7.99 -3.40
C ASN A 73 5.67 8.71 -4.37
N ASP A 74 4.40 8.32 -4.43
CA ASP A 74 3.40 8.97 -5.28
C ASP A 74 2.42 9.75 -4.40
N THR A 75 2.41 11.07 -4.57
CA THR A 75 1.60 11.97 -3.75
C THR A 75 0.11 11.67 -3.87
N TYR A 76 -0.37 11.43 -5.09
CA TYR A 76 -1.78 11.12 -5.33
C TYR A 76 -2.19 9.80 -4.68
N LEU A 77 -1.41 8.74 -4.90
CA LEU A 77 -1.69 7.44 -4.31
C LEU A 77 -1.62 7.48 -2.79
N THR A 78 -0.66 8.20 -2.23
CA THR A 78 -0.56 8.38 -0.78
C THR A 78 -1.81 9.07 -0.23
N MET A 79 -2.30 10.10 -0.92
CA MET A 79 -3.52 10.81 -0.51
C MET A 79 -4.74 9.88 -0.52
N VAL A 80 -4.94 9.12 -1.59
CA VAL A 80 -6.05 8.18 -1.69
C VAL A 80 -5.92 7.08 -0.64
N ALA A 81 -4.72 6.54 -0.47
CA ALA A 81 -4.44 5.50 0.52
C ALA A 81 -4.74 5.97 1.95
N ASN A 82 -4.35 7.21 2.29
CA ASN A 82 -4.66 7.77 3.61
C ASN A 82 -6.16 7.89 3.85
N LYS A 83 -6.94 8.22 2.84
CA LYS A 83 -8.39 8.26 2.95
C LYS A 83 -8.98 6.87 3.22
N ILE A 84 -8.42 5.83 2.60
CA ILE A 84 -8.82 4.45 2.85
C ILE A 84 -8.51 4.07 4.30
N LEU A 85 -7.31 4.39 4.78
CA LEU A 85 -6.90 4.10 6.14
C LEU A 85 -7.78 4.83 7.16
N ASP A 86 -8.14 6.09 6.89
CA ASP A 86 -9.07 6.84 7.74
C ASP A 86 -10.43 6.16 7.80
N THR A 87 -10.97 5.73 6.66
CA THR A 87 -12.25 5.04 6.58
C THR A 87 -12.23 3.73 7.38
N TRP A 88 -11.15 2.96 7.25
CA TRP A 88 -11.00 1.71 8.00
C TRP A 88 -10.93 1.97 9.50
N ALA A 89 -10.18 2.98 9.92
CA ALA A 89 -10.08 3.34 11.33
C ALA A 89 -11.43 3.76 11.89
N MET A 90 -12.21 4.55 11.15
CA MET A 90 -13.56 4.95 11.57
C MET A 90 -14.50 3.77 11.71
N LYS A 91 -14.47 2.83 10.76
CA LYS A 91 -15.29 1.62 10.82
C LYS A 91 -14.96 0.76 12.04
N LEU A 92 -13.68 0.66 12.41
CA LEU A 92 -13.25 -0.08 13.57
C LEU A 92 -13.71 0.60 14.86
N LEU A 93 -13.62 1.92 14.94
CA LEU A 93 -14.08 2.67 16.10
C LEU A 93 -15.60 2.53 16.32
N ILE A 94 -16.37 2.49 15.25
CA ILE A 94 -17.83 2.33 15.32
C ILE A 94 -18.22 0.93 15.84
N LYS A 95 -17.37 -0.08 15.56
CA LYS A 95 -17.62 -1.46 16.01
C LYS A 95 -17.19 -1.72 17.46
N ILE A 96 -16.47 -0.80 18.04
CA ILE A 96 -16.03 -0.87 19.42
C ILE A 96 -17.02 -0.15 20.33
#